data_b29c3e7cd829dc5b2d1e588cbff544a2
#
_entry.id   b29c3e7cd829dc5b2d1e588cbff544a2
#
_cell.length_a   1.000
_cell.length_b   1.000
_cell.length_c   1.000
_cell.angle_alpha   90.00
_cell.angle_beta   90.00
_cell.angle_gamma   90.00
#
_symmetry.space_group_name_H-M   'P 1'
#
loop_
_entity.id
_entity.type
_entity.pdbx_description
1 polymer ?
#
loop_
_entity_poly.entity_id
_entity_poly.type
_entity_poly.pdbx_seq_one_letter_code
_entity_poly.pdbx_strand_id
1 'polypeptide(L)'
;MFVIRLIFIVCISTPVWAQQSVPEIPFETVPNFLKYSPDMNLGEILGVAVNSQGNIVVLNHPGSANLGPIWSNSTTQLLEFDKAGRFLREIGKGVYGIAYSHQVRFDRYDNLWVVDKGANSVMQFDPQGYVLMNIGRREEGYHGDVELASQAEARAFGGYFGGPTDVAWDSDDNIYVSDGYVNSRMTKFDPDGNFLMDWGSFGSDIGQFNLPHALQIDRNDNIYVADRDNRRIQVFDTDGNYQRMIVLDVPYPPDYQPPFTAKNPDRPIRETQPWAMCITNTTPQYLFVADNEPGRIYKISTDGTILGWLGESGRRDGQFNWVHGLDCSQEDVLYVADMNNWRVQKLLLK
;
A
#
# COMPACT_ATOMS: atom_id res chain seq x y z
N MET A 1 -18.54 21.48 -63.70
CA MET A 1 -17.59 22.24 -62.89
C MET A 1 -17.52 21.53 -61.53
N PHE A 2 -16.58 20.61 -61.37
CA PHE A 2 -16.42 19.85 -60.09
C PHE A 2 -15.41 20.62 -59.24
N VAL A 3 -15.84 21.01 -58.03
CA VAL A 3 -14.99 21.66 -57.02
C VAL A 3 -14.42 20.58 -56.11
N ILE A 4 -13.14 20.30 -56.23
CA ILE A 4 -12.41 19.41 -55.32
C ILE A 4 -12.07 20.21 -54.07
N ARG A 5 -12.65 19.83 -52.95
CA ARG A 5 -12.24 20.34 -51.62
C ARG A 5 -11.05 19.53 -51.11
N LEU A 6 -9.88 20.09 -51.09
CA LEU A 6 -8.73 19.55 -50.37
C LEU A 6 -8.98 19.71 -48.85
N ILE A 7 -9.06 18.59 -48.12
CA ILE A 7 -9.05 18.57 -46.68
C ILE A 7 -7.57 18.47 -46.24
N PHE A 8 -7.04 19.54 -45.68
CA PHE A 8 -5.75 19.52 -44.98
C PHE A 8 -5.92 18.85 -43.62
N ILE A 9 -5.41 17.63 -43.45
CA ILE A 9 -5.23 16.99 -42.14
C ILE A 9 -3.96 17.58 -41.55
N VAL A 10 -4.14 18.48 -40.56
CA VAL A 10 -3.04 18.96 -39.72
C VAL A 10 -2.77 17.87 -38.69
N CYS A 11 -1.71 17.09 -38.91
CA CYS A 11 -1.15 16.22 -37.88
C CYS A 11 -0.54 17.12 -36.79
N ILE A 12 -1.24 17.31 -35.68
CA ILE A 12 -0.68 17.89 -34.46
C ILE A 12 0.18 16.80 -33.85
N SER A 13 1.48 16.82 -34.12
CA SER A 13 2.45 16.04 -33.35
C SER A 13 2.55 16.67 -31.96
N THR A 14 1.95 16.03 -30.97
CA THR A 14 2.25 16.35 -29.56
C THR A 14 3.74 16.09 -29.33
N PRO A 15 4.50 17.04 -28.78
CA PRO A 15 5.89 16.79 -28.45
C PRO A 15 5.91 15.65 -27.40
N VAL A 16 6.52 14.53 -27.75
CA VAL A 16 6.96 13.55 -26.77
C VAL A 16 8.06 14.22 -25.98
N TRP A 17 7.74 14.72 -24.79
CA TRP A 17 8.76 15.22 -23.87
C TRP A 17 9.69 14.07 -23.55
N ALA A 18 10.95 14.17 -23.98
CA ALA A 18 11.98 13.24 -23.56
C ALA A 18 12.00 13.28 -22.02
N GLN A 19 11.73 12.16 -21.40
CA GLN A 19 11.69 12.03 -19.94
C GLN A 19 13.05 12.45 -19.39
N GLN A 20 13.04 13.44 -18.51
CA GLN A 20 14.23 13.92 -17.83
C GLN A 20 14.80 12.74 -17.00
N SER A 21 16.11 12.51 -17.07
CA SER A 21 16.74 11.45 -16.28
C SER A 21 16.50 11.72 -14.79
N VAL A 22 15.72 10.86 -14.15
CA VAL A 22 15.40 10.96 -12.73
C VAL A 22 16.60 10.45 -11.94
N PRO A 23 17.15 11.22 -10.97
CA PRO A 23 18.34 10.83 -10.24
C PRO A 23 18.09 9.67 -9.28
N GLU A 24 19.13 8.87 -9.05
CA GLU A 24 19.16 7.92 -7.94
C GLU A 24 19.37 8.66 -6.62
N ILE A 25 18.59 8.31 -5.60
CA ILE A 25 18.69 8.88 -4.24
C ILE A 25 19.70 8.04 -3.47
N PRO A 26 20.81 8.64 -2.99
CA PRO A 26 21.78 7.92 -2.18
C PRO A 26 21.19 7.60 -0.78
N PHE A 27 21.49 6.42 -0.28
CA PHE A 27 21.07 5.97 1.04
C PHE A 27 22.08 5.01 1.66
N GLU A 28 21.96 4.81 2.97
CA GLU A 28 22.66 3.77 3.72
C GLU A 28 21.66 2.82 4.36
N THR A 29 21.97 1.54 4.40
CA THR A 29 21.20 0.55 5.13
C THR A 29 21.74 0.43 6.57
N VAL A 30 20.84 0.17 7.53
CA VAL A 30 21.20 -0.21 8.89
C VAL A 30 21.15 -1.74 8.98
N PRO A 31 22.32 -2.42 8.96
CA PRO A 31 22.35 -3.89 8.93
C PRO A 31 21.74 -4.49 10.19
N ASN A 32 20.98 -5.59 10.02
CA ASN A 32 20.39 -6.32 11.15
C ASN A 32 19.68 -5.40 12.14
N PHE A 33 18.87 -4.46 11.63
CA PHE A 33 18.22 -3.44 12.42
C PHE A 33 17.31 -4.05 13.51
N LEU A 34 16.44 -4.98 13.16
CA LEU A 34 15.58 -5.66 14.12
C LEU A 34 16.36 -6.71 14.92
N LYS A 35 16.18 -6.67 16.24
CA LYS A 35 16.85 -7.55 17.21
C LYS A 35 15.79 -8.33 17.97
N TYR A 36 15.75 -9.62 17.73
CA TYR A 36 14.80 -10.55 18.34
C TYR A 36 15.52 -11.84 18.75
N SER A 37 14.84 -12.66 19.56
CA SER A 37 15.44 -13.91 20.08
C SER A 37 15.62 -14.96 18.97
N PRO A 38 16.54 -15.92 19.11
CA PRO A 38 16.81 -16.94 18.10
C PRO A 38 15.64 -17.90 17.83
N ASP A 39 14.65 -17.97 18.71
CA ASP A 39 13.43 -18.76 18.58
C ASP A 39 12.29 -18.01 17.89
N MET A 40 12.48 -16.71 17.60
CA MET A 40 11.55 -15.91 16.82
C MET A 40 11.94 -15.98 15.34
N ASN A 41 11.03 -16.38 14.50
CA ASN A 41 11.24 -16.42 13.05
C ASN A 41 10.32 -15.42 12.36
N LEU A 42 10.90 -14.61 11.49
CA LEU A 42 10.14 -13.78 10.56
C LEU A 42 9.81 -14.61 9.31
N GLY A 43 8.58 -14.50 8.86
CA GLY A 43 8.12 -14.98 7.55
C GLY A 43 7.90 -13.82 6.59
N GLU A 44 6.84 -13.87 5.82
CA GLU A 44 6.47 -12.77 4.93
C GLU A 44 6.15 -11.51 5.75
N ILE A 45 6.86 -10.42 5.46
CA ILE A 45 6.65 -9.12 6.12
C ILE A 45 5.82 -8.24 5.21
N LEU A 46 4.55 -8.06 5.56
CA LEU A 46 3.61 -7.31 4.72
C LEU A 46 3.56 -5.83 5.06
N GLY A 47 3.72 -5.47 6.32
CA GLY A 47 3.60 -4.09 6.77
C GLY A 47 4.63 -3.69 7.80
N VAL A 48 4.90 -2.41 7.84
CA VAL A 48 5.71 -1.75 8.86
C VAL A 48 5.09 -0.37 9.14
N ALA A 49 4.99 -0.02 10.41
CA ALA A 49 4.50 1.30 10.84
C ALA A 49 5.28 1.78 12.06
N VAL A 50 5.47 3.09 12.17
CA VAL A 50 6.24 3.72 13.25
C VAL A 50 5.35 4.73 13.97
N ASN A 51 5.28 4.62 15.31
CA ASN A 51 4.50 5.55 16.13
C ASN A 51 5.29 6.82 16.49
N SER A 52 4.64 7.77 17.16
CA SER A 52 5.25 9.05 17.56
C SER A 52 6.47 8.90 18.47
N GLN A 53 6.58 7.81 19.22
CA GLN A 53 7.71 7.51 20.10
C GLN A 53 8.89 6.84 19.37
N GLY A 54 8.69 6.50 18.10
CA GLY A 54 9.67 5.81 17.27
C GLY A 54 9.65 4.29 17.44
N ASN A 55 8.66 3.71 18.12
CA ASN A 55 8.46 2.27 18.15
C ASN A 55 7.94 1.79 16.80
N ILE A 56 8.39 0.62 16.41
CA ILE A 56 8.13 0.03 15.11
C ILE A 56 7.21 -1.19 15.28
N VAL A 57 6.09 -1.21 14.60
CA VAL A 57 5.24 -2.42 14.47
C VAL A 57 5.50 -3.07 13.12
N VAL A 58 5.76 -4.36 13.17
CA VAL A 58 6.01 -5.22 12.01
C VAL A 58 4.87 -6.22 11.86
N LEU A 59 4.25 -6.21 10.71
CA LEU A 59 3.24 -7.20 10.33
C LEU A 59 3.94 -8.42 9.75
N ASN A 60 3.94 -9.51 10.50
CA ASN A 60 4.63 -10.75 10.17
C ASN A 60 3.64 -11.91 9.91
N HIS A 61 3.88 -12.67 8.85
CA HIS A 61 3.21 -13.94 8.60
C HIS A 61 4.21 -15.08 8.77
N PRO A 62 4.32 -15.67 9.96
CA PRO A 62 5.41 -16.60 10.29
C PRO A 62 5.29 -17.98 9.66
N GLY A 63 4.11 -18.36 9.20
CA GLY A 63 3.85 -19.74 8.81
C GLY A 63 3.19 -19.97 7.45
N SER A 64 2.96 -18.93 6.65
CA SER A 64 2.29 -19.07 5.36
C SER A 64 2.93 -18.20 4.29
N ALA A 65 3.24 -18.84 3.16
CA ALA A 65 3.54 -18.14 1.92
C ALA A 65 2.23 -18.04 1.14
N ASN A 66 1.57 -16.98 0.97
CA ASN A 66 0.46 -16.69 0.03
C ASN A 66 -0.97 -17.14 0.37
N LEU A 67 -1.20 -18.22 1.06
CA LEU A 67 -2.55 -18.77 1.28
C LEU A 67 -2.71 -19.26 2.71
N GLY A 68 -2.60 -18.34 3.67
CA GLY A 68 -2.91 -18.67 5.06
C GLY A 68 -4.34 -19.20 5.16
N PRO A 69 -4.58 -20.23 5.98
CA PRO A 69 -5.93 -20.72 6.18
C PRO A 69 -6.78 -19.64 6.82
N ILE A 70 -7.68 -19.07 6.06
CA ILE A 70 -8.65 -18.04 6.49
C ILE A 70 -9.43 -18.49 7.75
N TRP A 71 -9.48 -19.78 7.98
CA TRP A 71 -10.32 -20.45 8.98
C TRP A 71 -9.57 -20.95 10.22
N SER A 72 -8.24 -20.91 10.24
CA SER A 72 -7.44 -21.38 11.37
C SER A 72 -7.03 -20.26 12.30
N ASN A 73 -6.29 -20.60 13.36
CA ASN A 73 -5.61 -19.62 14.20
C ASN A 73 -4.84 -18.62 13.35
N SER A 74 -4.85 -17.38 13.80
CA SER A 74 -4.16 -16.29 13.13
C SER A 74 -2.76 -16.70 12.66
N THR A 75 -2.51 -16.51 11.38
CA THR A 75 -1.16 -16.61 10.81
C THR A 75 -0.43 -15.28 10.86
N THR A 76 -1.09 -14.25 11.40
CA THR A 76 -0.55 -12.89 11.52
C THR A 76 -0.02 -12.66 12.92
N GLN A 77 1.14 -12.02 13.00
CA GLN A 77 1.70 -11.44 14.22
C GLN A 77 1.95 -9.96 14.04
N LEU A 78 1.61 -9.18 15.07
CA LEU A 78 1.93 -7.76 15.16
C LEU A 78 3.07 -7.60 16.17
N LEU A 79 4.30 -7.53 15.68
CA LEU A 79 5.50 -7.52 16.51
C LEU A 79 5.96 -6.08 16.74
N GLU A 80 5.95 -5.62 18.00
CA GLU A 80 6.41 -4.28 18.37
C GLU A 80 7.88 -4.32 18.78
N PHE A 81 8.64 -3.36 18.25
CA PHE A 81 10.06 -3.14 18.54
C PHE A 81 10.26 -1.69 19.00
N ASP A 82 11.24 -1.45 19.86
CA ASP A 82 11.64 -0.09 20.21
C ASP A 82 12.41 0.59 19.04
N LYS A 83 12.64 1.90 19.17
CA LYS A 83 13.38 2.70 18.17
C LYS A 83 14.82 2.20 17.87
N ALA A 84 15.39 1.37 18.76
CA ALA A 84 16.69 0.71 18.55
C ALA A 84 16.56 -0.68 17.89
N GLY A 85 15.33 -1.07 17.53
CA GLY A 85 15.01 -2.35 16.90
C GLY A 85 14.94 -3.53 17.86
N ARG A 86 14.86 -3.32 19.19
CA ARG A 86 14.74 -4.41 20.17
C ARG A 86 13.29 -4.81 20.33
N PHE A 87 13.01 -6.10 20.27
CA PHE A 87 11.66 -6.63 20.46
C PHE A 87 11.08 -6.25 21.82
N LEU A 88 9.84 -5.78 21.84
CA LEU A 88 9.10 -5.41 23.06
C LEU A 88 7.99 -6.41 23.37
N ARG A 89 7.07 -6.63 22.43
CA ARG A 89 5.88 -7.47 22.63
C ARG A 89 5.22 -7.86 21.31
N GLU A 90 4.29 -8.79 21.37
CA GLU A 90 3.31 -9.08 20.32
C GLU A 90 1.97 -8.44 20.70
N ILE A 91 1.43 -7.58 19.82
CA ILE A 91 0.14 -6.90 20.01
C ILE A 91 -0.98 -7.81 19.52
N GLY A 92 -2.12 -7.82 20.23
CA GLY A 92 -3.33 -8.52 19.78
C GLY A 92 -3.18 -10.03 19.61
N LYS A 93 -2.26 -10.67 20.35
CA LYS A 93 -2.05 -12.12 20.26
C LYS A 93 -3.33 -12.91 20.51
N GLY A 94 -3.74 -13.70 19.51
CA GLY A 94 -4.94 -14.54 19.61
C GLY A 94 -6.26 -13.80 19.39
N VAL A 95 -6.24 -12.54 18.97
CA VAL A 95 -7.47 -11.81 18.60
C VAL A 95 -8.10 -12.49 17.38
N TYR A 96 -9.36 -12.89 17.52
CA TYR A 96 -10.10 -13.65 16.52
C TYR A 96 -10.25 -12.93 15.18
N GLY A 97 -10.34 -11.58 15.18
CA GLY A 97 -10.48 -10.75 13.99
C GLY A 97 -9.22 -10.64 13.13
N ILE A 98 -8.06 -11.10 13.64
CA ILE A 98 -6.80 -11.09 12.89
C ILE A 98 -6.60 -12.47 12.28
N ALA A 99 -6.74 -12.57 10.96
CA ALA A 99 -6.61 -13.84 10.22
C ALA A 99 -5.47 -13.81 9.21
N TYR A 100 -5.53 -12.91 8.23
CA TYR A 100 -4.52 -12.71 7.21
C TYR A 100 -4.40 -11.22 6.91
N SER A 101 -3.71 -10.51 7.79
CA SER A 101 -3.61 -9.05 7.72
C SER A 101 -2.74 -8.61 6.55
N HIS A 102 -3.12 -7.49 5.96
CA HIS A 102 -2.51 -6.96 4.74
C HIS A 102 -1.68 -5.72 4.99
N GLN A 103 -2.12 -4.85 5.91
CA GLN A 103 -1.43 -3.59 6.19
C GLN A 103 -1.58 -3.20 7.67
N VAL A 104 -0.62 -2.41 8.16
CA VAL A 104 -0.64 -1.74 9.47
C VAL A 104 -0.31 -0.26 9.31
N ARG A 105 -0.99 0.58 10.08
CA ARG A 105 -0.77 2.03 10.13
C ARG A 105 -0.94 2.55 11.53
N PHE A 106 -0.27 3.63 11.89
CA PHE A 106 -0.61 4.41 13.07
C PHE A 106 -1.39 5.66 12.68
N ASP A 107 -2.46 5.96 13.43
CA ASP A 107 -3.11 7.26 13.34
C ASP A 107 -2.33 8.31 14.15
N ARG A 108 -2.79 9.58 14.11
CA ARG A 108 -2.16 10.69 14.81
C ARG A 108 -2.24 10.61 16.34
N TYR A 109 -3.00 9.66 16.89
CA TYR A 109 -3.17 9.39 18.31
C TYR A 109 -2.37 8.18 18.80
N ASP A 110 -1.50 7.62 17.93
CA ASP A 110 -0.75 6.38 18.16
C ASP A 110 -1.63 5.13 18.31
N ASN A 111 -2.87 5.14 17.83
CA ASN A 111 -3.63 3.91 17.70
C ASN A 111 -3.12 3.12 16.50
N LEU A 112 -2.94 1.82 16.70
CA LEU A 112 -2.52 0.91 15.63
C LEU A 112 -3.75 0.41 14.87
N TRP A 113 -3.76 0.63 13.57
CA TRP A 113 -4.77 0.11 12.68
C TRP A 113 -4.24 -1.07 11.88
N VAL A 114 -5.06 -2.11 11.81
CA VAL A 114 -4.73 -3.35 11.12
C VAL A 114 -5.81 -3.62 10.08
N VAL A 115 -5.41 -3.66 8.82
CA VAL A 115 -6.28 -4.04 7.71
C VAL A 115 -6.14 -5.53 7.49
N ASP A 116 -7.21 -6.28 7.71
CA ASP A 116 -7.20 -7.74 7.57
C ASP A 116 -8.06 -8.20 6.39
N LYS A 117 -7.39 -8.63 5.31
CA LYS A 117 -8.08 -9.11 4.12
C LYS A 117 -8.67 -10.51 4.29
N GLY A 118 -8.15 -11.30 5.22
CA GLY A 118 -8.66 -12.66 5.50
C GLY A 118 -9.93 -12.65 6.33
N ALA A 119 -10.08 -11.66 7.22
CA ALA A 119 -11.28 -11.44 8.00
C ALA A 119 -12.24 -10.39 7.40
N ASN A 120 -11.87 -9.77 6.28
CA ASN A 120 -12.63 -8.67 5.68
C ASN A 120 -12.95 -7.56 6.68
N SER A 121 -11.94 -7.12 7.43
CA SER A 121 -12.12 -6.15 8.51
C SER A 121 -10.95 -5.17 8.64
N VAL A 122 -11.22 -4.03 9.26
CA VAL A 122 -10.23 -3.05 9.67
C VAL A 122 -10.38 -2.83 11.16
N MET A 123 -9.32 -3.08 11.92
CA MET A 123 -9.35 -3.10 13.37
C MET A 123 -8.42 -2.03 13.94
N GLN A 124 -8.91 -1.28 14.93
CA GLN A 124 -8.15 -0.28 15.68
C GLN A 124 -7.77 -0.82 17.05
N PHE A 125 -6.50 -0.66 17.42
CA PHE A 125 -5.97 -0.95 18.76
C PHE A 125 -5.48 0.33 19.42
N ASP A 126 -5.70 0.46 20.71
CA ASP A 126 -5.07 1.50 21.49
C ASP A 126 -3.55 1.24 21.68
N PRO A 127 -2.78 2.22 22.21
CA PRO A 127 -1.35 2.04 22.48
C PRO A 127 -1.04 0.89 23.48
N GLN A 128 -2.01 0.44 24.27
CA GLN A 128 -1.87 -0.68 25.19
C GLN A 128 -2.10 -2.02 24.48
N GLY A 129 -2.73 -2.02 23.29
CA GLY A 129 -3.03 -3.19 22.47
C GLY A 129 -4.44 -3.74 22.69
N TYR A 130 -5.36 -2.95 23.25
CA TYR A 130 -6.78 -3.31 23.32
C TYR A 130 -7.52 -2.86 22.06
N VAL A 131 -8.45 -3.67 21.61
CA VAL A 131 -9.30 -3.35 20.46
C VAL A 131 -10.27 -2.24 20.86
N LEU A 132 -10.23 -1.11 20.11
CA LEU A 132 -11.15 0.03 20.27
C LEU A 132 -12.31 -0.06 19.28
N MET A 133 -12.02 -0.46 18.03
CA MET A 133 -13.00 -0.47 16.94
C MET A 133 -12.71 -1.65 16.00
N ASN A 134 -13.77 -2.16 15.38
CA ASN A 134 -13.69 -3.08 14.25
C ASN A 134 -14.74 -2.70 13.21
N ILE A 135 -14.27 -2.34 12.01
CA ILE A 135 -15.12 -2.06 10.85
C ILE A 135 -15.07 -3.29 9.95
N GLY A 136 -16.22 -3.71 9.45
CA GLY A 136 -16.33 -4.93 8.66
C GLY A 136 -16.62 -6.15 9.53
N ARG A 137 -16.68 -7.30 8.88
CA ARG A 137 -17.08 -8.54 9.54
C ARG A 137 -16.43 -9.74 8.90
N ARG A 138 -15.86 -10.60 9.74
CA ARG A 138 -15.47 -11.94 9.33
C ARG A 138 -16.72 -12.76 9.02
N GLU A 139 -16.71 -13.50 7.91
CA GLU A 139 -17.80 -14.40 7.53
C GLU A 139 -17.98 -15.52 8.56
N GLU A 140 -19.24 -15.86 8.84
CA GLU A 140 -19.61 -16.98 9.71
C GLU A 140 -19.77 -18.25 8.87
N GLY A 141 -18.74 -19.09 8.87
CA GLY A 141 -18.80 -20.41 8.24
C GLY A 141 -18.47 -20.39 6.74
N TYR A 142 -18.51 -21.58 6.16
CA TYR A 142 -18.23 -21.81 4.75
C TYR A 142 -19.53 -21.67 3.92
N HIS A 143 -19.53 -20.69 3.02
CA HIS A 143 -20.60 -20.51 2.04
C HIS A 143 -20.18 -21.10 0.70
N GLY A 144 -20.01 -22.42 0.63
CA GLY A 144 -19.50 -23.11 -0.55
C GLY A 144 -20.34 -23.00 -1.82
N ASP A 145 -21.62 -22.64 -1.71
CA ASP A 145 -22.56 -22.56 -2.84
C ASP A 145 -23.48 -21.34 -2.78
N VAL A 146 -23.27 -20.43 -1.86
CA VAL A 146 -23.92 -19.13 -1.96
C VAL A 146 -23.06 -18.35 -2.94
N GLU A 147 -23.46 -18.37 -4.22
CA GLU A 147 -23.26 -17.21 -5.05
C GLU A 147 -23.51 -16.04 -4.13
N LEU A 148 -22.46 -15.26 -3.82
CA LEU A 148 -22.59 -14.04 -3.05
C LEU A 148 -23.75 -13.32 -3.71
N ALA A 149 -24.94 -13.46 -3.09
CA ALA A 149 -26.15 -12.89 -3.60
C ALA A 149 -25.85 -11.41 -3.61
N SER A 150 -25.30 -11.10 -4.74
CA SER A 150 -24.83 -9.83 -5.12
C SER A 150 -23.75 -9.23 -4.19
N GLN A 151 -22.53 -9.20 -4.69
CA GLN A 151 -21.57 -8.16 -4.34
C GLN A 151 -22.24 -6.76 -4.30
N ALA A 152 -23.34 -6.57 -5.04
CA ALA A 152 -24.19 -5.39 -5.02
C ALA A 152 -24.96 -5.20 -3.71
N GLU A 153 -25.45 -6.27 -3.07
CA GLU A 153 -26.11 -6.17 -1.75
C GLU A 153 -25.07 -5.97 -0.64
N ALA A 154 -23.91 -6.64 -0.74
CA ALA A 154 -22.81 -6.39 0.18
C ALA A 154 -22.33 -4.92 0.11
N ARG A 155 -22.26 -4.34 -1.09
CA ARG A 155 -21.95 -2.92 -1.30
C ARG A 155 -22.98 -1.97 -0.68
N ALA A 156 -24.24 -2.35 -0.61
CA ALA A 156 -25.30 -1.51 -0.04
C ALA A 156 -25.11 -1.21 1.46
N PHE A 157 -24.27 -1.99 2.16
CA PHE A 157 -24.02 -1.84 3.60
C PHE A 157 -22.63 -1.26 3.96
N GLY A 158 -21.88 -0.72 2.98
CA GLY A 158 -20.61 -0.01 3.20
C GLY A 158 -19.50 -0.78 3.93
N GLY A 159 -19.81 -1.43 5.04
CA GLY A 159 -18.88 -2.17 5.88
C GLY A 159 -18.61 -3.62 5.46
N TYR A 160 -19.13 -4.10 4.34
CA TYR A 160 -18.81 -5.42 3.81
C TYR A 160 -17.61 -5.33 2.86
N PHE A 161 -16.42 -5.51 3.39
CA PHE A 161 -15.22 -5.52 2.59
C PHE A 161 -15.06 -6.83 1.80
N GLY A 162 -14.39 -6.72 0.65
CA GLY A 162 -13.96 -7.84 -0.18
C GLY A 162 -12.44 -7.85 -0.33
N GLY A 163 -11.73 -8.14 0.75
CA GLY A 163 -10.28 -8.10 0.81
C GLY A 163 -9.71 -6.67 0.84
N PRO A 164 -9.93 -5.92 1.93
CA PRO A 164 -9.40 -4.57 2.09
C PRO A 164 -7.87 -4.57 2.11
N THR A 165 -7.26 -3.47 1.64
CA THR A 165 -5.82 -3.40 1.39
C THR A 165 -5.09 -2.40 2.25
N ASP A 166 -5.63 -1.19 2.47
CA ASP A 166 -4.97 -0.13 3.26
C ASP A 166 -5.97 0.80 3.92
N VAL A 167 -5.52 1.63 4.87
CA VAL A 167 -6.31 2.61 5.63
C VAL A 167 -5.57 3.92 5.77
N ALA A 168 -6.28 5.06 5.69
CA ALA A 168 -5.76 6.40 5.95
C ALA A 168 -6.86 7.32 6.49
N TRP A 169 -6.49 8.52 6.96
CA TRP A 169 -7.39 9.48 7.60
C TRP A 169 -7.21 10.87 7.02
N ASP A 170 -8.31 11.62 6.90
CA ASP A 170 -8.29 13.03 6.58
C ASP A 170 -8.09 13.91 7.83
N SER A 171 -8.08 15.24 7.65
CA SER A 171 -7.90 16.21 8.74
C SER A 171 -9.03 16.19 9.77
N ASP A 172 -10.22 15.71 9.40
CA ASP A 172 -11.39 15.57 10.26
C ASP A 172 -11.49 14.18 10.92
N ASP A 173 -10.44 13.34 10.81
CA ASP A 173 -10.37 11.95 11.29
C ASP A 173 -11.34 10.98 10.61
N ASN A 174 -11.94 11.35 9.47
CA ASN A 174 -12.69 10.38 8.70
C ASN A 174 -11.74 9.27 8.20
N ILE A 175 -12.25 8.05 8.25
CA ILE A 175 -11.49 6.84 7.96
C ILE A 175 -11.73 6.45 6.50
N TYR A 176 -10.66 6.28 5.74
CA TYR A 176 -10.72 5.82 4.36
C TYR A 176 -10.08 4.43 4.24
N VAL A 177 -10.75 3.53 3.54
CA VAL A 177 -10.26 2.16 3.32
C VAL A 177 -10.28 1.86 1.83
N SER A 178 -9.17 1.35 1.32
CA SER A 178 -9.13 0.75 -0.02
C SER A 178 -9.60 -0.69 0.06
N ASP A 179 -10.72 -1.00 -0.61
CA ASP A 179 -11.36 -2.32 -0.64
C ASP A 179 -11.06 -2.99 -1.99
N GLY A 180 -9.81 -3.46 -2.12
CA GLY A 180 -9.15 -3.64 -3.40
C GLY A 180 -9.31 -5.01 -4.04
N TYR A 181 -9.18 -6.12 -3.31
CA TYR A 181 -9.04 -7.45 -3.92
C TYR A 181 -10.27 -7.94 -4.67
N VAL A 182 -11.46 -7.61 -4.20
CA VAL A 182 -12.72 -8.07 -4.80
C VAL A 182 -13.60 -6.91 -5.25
N ASN A 183 -13.72 -5.86 -4.42
CA ASN A 183 -14.71 -4.81 -4.66
C ASN A 183 -14.20 -3.67 -5.54
N SER A 184 -12.87 -3.49 -5.67
CA SER A 184 -12.26 -2.43 -6.51
C SER A 184 -12.83 -1.04 -6.23
N ARG A 185 -12.93 -0.66 -4.95
CA ARG A 185 -13.51 0.61 -4.49
C ARG A 185 -12.73 1.24 -3.35
N MET A 186 -13.06 2.49 -3.07
CA MET A 186 -12.71 3.20 -1.86
C MET A 186 -13.95 3.36 -0.99
N THR A 187 -13.80 3.31 0.32
CA THR A 187 -14.88 3.53 1.29
C THR A 187 -14.47 4.59 2.30
N LYS A 188 -15.43 5.42 2.72
CA LYS A 188 -15.26 6.46 3.74
C LYS A 188 -16.20 6.22 4.91
N PHE A 189 -15.66 6.35 6.12
CA PHE A 189 -16.39 6.26 7.38
C PHE A 189 -16.11 7.52 8.21
N ASP A 190 -17.03 7.85 9.12
CA ASP A 190 -16.76 8.87 10.13
C ASP A 190 -15.79 8.35 11.21
N PRO A 191 -15.31 9.21 12.15
CA PRO A 191 -14.41 8.80 13.22
C PRO A 191 -14.95 7.71 14.16
N ASP A 192 -16.27 7.54 14.21
CA ASP A 192 -16.96 6.51 15.01
C ASP A 192 -17.14 5.19 14.24
N GLY A 193 -16.69 5.13 12.97
CA GLY A 193 -16.79 3.96 12.10
C GLY A 193 -18.13 3.80 11.39
N ASN A 194 -18.98 4.86 11.37
CA ASN A 194 -20.23 4.84 10.60
C ASN A 194 -19.93 5.11 9.12
N PHE A 195 -20.51 4.30 8.24
CA PHE A 195 -20.36 4.44 6.80
C PHE A 195 -20.92 5.78 6.30
N LEU A 196 -20.12 6.49 5.52
CA LEU A 196 -20.51 7.75 4.88
C LEU A 196 -20.75 7.59 3.39
N MET A 197 -19.79 7.04 2.65
CA MET A 197 -19.87 6.88 1.21
C MET A 197 -18.84 5.88 0.68
N ASP A 198 -19.00 5.46 -0.56
CA ASP A 198 -17.99 4.77 -1.34
C ASP A 198 -17.93 5.31 -2.78
N TRP A 199 -16.81 5.05 -3.45
CA TRP A 199 -16.67 5.34 -4.88
C TRP A 199 -15.72 4.34 -5.55
N GLY A 200 -15.80 4.28 -6.87
CA GLY A 200 -15.01 3.37 -7.68
C GLY A 200 -15.75 2.09 -8.03
N SER A 201 -15.22 1.40 -9.01
CA SER A 201 -15.65 0.10 -9.50
C SER A 201 -14.53 -0.54 -10.28
N PHE A 202 -14.61 -1.84 -10.56
CA PHE A 202 -13.64 -2.50 -11.42
C PHE A 202 -13.60 -1.90 -12.82
N GLY A 203 -12.40 -1.57 -13.30
CA GLY A 203 -12.15 -1.04 -14.64
C GLY A 203 -10.87 -0.22 -14.73
N SER A 204 -10.68 0.44 -15.89
CA SER A 204 -9.49 1.23 -16.21
C SER A 204 -9.77 2.71 -16.51
N ASP A 205 -11.04 3.12 -16.53
CA ASP A 205 -11.41 4.52 -16.71
C ASP A 205 -11.04 5.37 -15.48
N ILE A 206 -11.16 6.68 -15.60
CA ILE A 206 -11.00 7.60 -14.46
C ILE A 206 -12.07 7.26 -13.40
N GLY A 207 -11.62 7.14 -12.14
CA GLY A 207 -12.48 6.77 -11.02
C GLY A 207 -12.79 5.26 -10.93
N GLN A 208 -12.33 4.46 -11.88
CA GLN A 208 -12.35 3.00 -11.78
C GLN A 208 -11.01 2.48 -11.29
N PHE A 209 -10.99 1.28 -10.72
CA PHE A 209 -9.79 0.67 -10.15
C PHE A 209 -9.65 -0.79 -10.61
N ASN A 210 -8.39 -1.21 -10.74
CA ASN A 210 -8.04 -2.61 -10.84
C ASN A 210 -7.05 -2.92 -9.71
N LEU A 211 -7.60 -3.37 -8.59
CA LEU A 211 -6.90 -3.64 -7.36
C LEU A 211 -6.25 -2.37 -6.72
N PRO A 212 -7.04 -1.42 -6.17
CA PRO A 212 -6.51 -0.36 -5.33
C PRO A 212 -5.81 -0.98 -4.12
N HIS A 213 -4.47 -0.78 -4.01
CA HIS A 213 -3.63 -1.58 -3.13
C HIS A 213 -3.02 -0.80 -1.97
N ALA A 214 -2.71 0.46 -2.16
CA ALA A 214 -2.20 1.34 -1.11
C ALA A 214 -2.89 2.70 -1.16
N LEU A 215 -2.98 3.34 0.00
CA LEU A 215 -3.73 4.56 0.23
C LEU A 215 -2.91 5.52 1.09
N GLN A 216 -2.85 6.79 0.71
CA GLN A 216 -2.28 7.86 1.51
C GLN A 216 -3.13 9.12 1.39
N ILE A 217 -3.12 9.96 2.42
CA ILE A 217 -3.78 11.27 2.42
C ILE A 217 -2.77 12.33 2.84
N ASP A 218 -2.69 13.44 2.09
CA ASP A 218 -1.80 14.55 2.41
C ASP A 218 -2.47 15.56 3.36
N ARG A 219 -1.71 16.56 3.83
CA ARG A 219 -2.22 17.61 4.75
C ARG A 219 -3.28 18.52 4.13
N ASN A 220 -3.48 18.45 2.83
CA ASN A 220 -4.51 19.19 2.11
C ASN A 220 -5.71 18.28 1.79
N ASP A 221 -5.76 17.12 2.43
CA ASP A 221 -6.80 16.10 2.26
C ASP A 221 -6.93 15.57 0.83
N ASN A 222 -5.83 15.60 0.05
CA ASN A 222 -5.80 14.87 -1.22
C ASN A 222 -5.54 13.38 -0.94
N ILE A 223 -6.37 12.54 -1.54
CA ILE A 223 -6.38 11.09 -1.37
C ILE A 223 -5.63 10.44 -2.53
N TYR A 224 -4.50 9.81 -2.26
CA TYR A 224 -3.67 9.11 -3.25
C TYR A 224 -3.97 7.61 -3.19
N VAL A 225 -4.45 7.04 -4.28
CA VAL A 225 -4.80 5.62 -4.39
C VAL A 225 -3.89 4.95 -5.40
N ALA A 226 -3.09 3.99 -4.95
CA ALA A 226 -2.29 3.13 -5.83
C ALA A 226 -3.21 2.14 -6.54
N ASP A 227 -3.60 2.45 -7.75
CA ASP A 227 -4.40 1.62 -8.64
C ASP A 227 -3.46 0.63 -9.36
N ARG A 228 -3.07 -0.42 -8.60
CA ARG A 228 -1.92 -1.28 -8.82
C ARG A 228 -1.88 -1.90 -10.21
N ASP A 229 -2.94 -2.63 -10.58
CA ASP A 229 -2.96 -3.38 -11.83
C ASP A 229 -3.28 -2.49 -13.04
N ASN A 230 -3.74 -1.27 -12.82
CA ASN A 230 -3.81 -0.20 -13.83
C ASN A 230 -2.51 0.63 -13.92
N ARG A 231 -1.49 0.35 -13.07
CA ARG A 231 -0.14 0.95 -13.10
C ARG A 231 -0.13 2.47 -12.96
N ARG A 232 -0.98 2.99 -12.10
CA ARG A 232 -1.16 4.41 -11.88
C ARG A 232 -1.50 4.72 -10.43
N ILE A 233 -1.34 5.97 -10.03
CA ILE A 233 -1.90 6.51 -8.81
C ILE A 233 -2.98 7.49 -9.23
N GLN A 234 -4.19 7.35 -8.73
CA GLN A 234 -5.25 8.32 -8.90
C GLN A 234 -5.36 9.16 -7.64
N VAL A 235 -5.59 10.46 -7.81
CA VAL A 235 -5.74 11.41 -6.70
C VAL A 235 -7.16 11.95 -6.69
N PHE A 236 -7.78 11.94 -5.50
CA PHE A 236 -9.16 12.37 -5.27
C PHE A 236 -9.21 13.41 -4.15
N ASP A 237 -10.32 14.16 -4.09
CA ASP A 237 -10.68 14.92 -2.90
C ASP A 237 -11.49 14.07 -1.90
N THR A 238 -11.89 14.68 -0.77
CA THR A 238 -12.64 14.01 0.31
C THR A 238 -14.06 13.62 -0.06
N ASP A 239 -14.59 14.12 -1.17
CA ASP A 239 -15.88 13.77 -1.75
C ASP A 239 -15.78 12.69 -2.84
N GLY A 240 -14.56 12.15 -3.06
CA GLY A 240 -14.31 11.12 -4.07
C GLY A 240 -14.22 11.65 -5.50
N ASN A 241 -14.12 12.99 -5.70
CA ASN A 241 -13.97 13.56 -7.04
C ASN A 241 -12.51 13.43 -7.50
N TYR A 242 -12.33 12.92 -8.71
CA TYR A 242 -11.01 12.79 -9.33
C TYR A 242 -10.35 14.15 -9.56
N GLN A 243 -9.08 14.25 -9.15
CA GLN A 243 -8.27 15.46 -9.30
C GLN A 243 -7.20 15.32 -10.40
N ARG A 244 -6.40 14.27 -10.31
CA ARG A 244 -5.29 14.02 -11.24
C ARG A 244 -4.81 12.57 -11.20
N MET A 245 -3.95 12.24 -12.16
CA MET A 245 -3.29 10.94 -12.28
C MET A 245 -1.77 11.12 -12.20
N ILE A 246 -1.08 10.18 -11.55
CA ILE A 246 0.37 10.08 -11.51
C ILE A 246 0.75 8.72 -12.11
N VAL A 247 1.66 8.74 -13.06
CA VAL A 247 2.23 7.53 -13.67
C VAL A 247 3.72 7.52 -13.38
N LEU A 248 4.24 6.39 -12.88
CA LEU A 248 5.65 6.21 -12.59
C LEU A 248 6.36 5.72 -13.85
N ASP A 249 6.65 6.62 -14.76
CA ASP A 249 7.31 6.31 -16.04
C ASP A 249 8.81 6.64 -15.98
N VAL A 250 9.56 5.86 -15.19
CA VAL A 250 11.03 5.95 -15.13
C VAL A 250 11.64 4.70 -15.77
N PRO A 251 12.23 4.82 -16.95
CA PRO A 251 12.68 3.65 -17.70
C PRO A 251 13.80 2.91 -16.96
N TYR A 252 13.80 1.59 -17.13
CA TYR A 252 14.93 0.74 -16.75
C TYR A 252 15.96 0.71 -17.84
N PRO A 253 17.25 0.46 -17.52
CA PRO A 253 18.24 0.19 -18.54
C PRO A 253 17.76 -0.92 -19.50
N PRO A 254 18.01 -0.81 -20.83
CA PRO A 254 17.51 -1.77 -21.82
C PRO A 254 17.96 -3.22 -21.58
N ASP A 255 19.11 -3.39 -20.93
CA ASP A 255 19.75 -4.67 -20.60
C ASP A 255 19.45 -5.12 -19.15
N TYR A 256 18.65 -4.36 -18.40
CA TYR A 256 18.30 -4.72 -17.03
C TYR A 256 17.53 -6.04 -16.97
N GLN A 257 18.08 -6.98 -16.21
CA GLN A 257 17.47 -8.28 -15.95
C GLN A 257 17.24 -8.40 -14.44
N PRO A 258 16.01 -8.26 -13.95
CA PRO A 258 15.75 -8.44 -12.54
C PRO A 258 16.06 -9.89 -12.13
N PRO A 259 16.68 -10.11 -10.97
CA PRO A 259 17.01 -11.45 -10.49
C PRO A 259 15.77 -12.29 -10.15
N PHE A 260 14.63 -11.63 -10.00
CA PHE A 260 13.33 -12.25 -9.78
C PHE A 260 12.42 -11.80 -10.92
N THR A 261 12.15 -12.71 -11.85
CA THR A 261 11.16 -12.46 -12.89
C THR A 261 9.76 -12.73 -12.34
N ALA A 262 8.81 -11.88 -12.71
CA ALA A 262 7.42 -12.21 -12.54
C ALA A 262 7.11 -13.59 -13.11
N LYS A 263 6.22 -14.32 -12.48
CA LYS A 263 5.72 -15.60 -12.96
C LYS A 263 5.00 -15.51 -14.32
N ASN A 264 4.79 -14.29 -14.82
CA ASN A 264 4.14 -14.05 -16.09
C ASN A 264 5.16 -13.56 -17.13
N PRO A 265 5.63 -14.43 -18.05
CA PRO A 265 6.59 -14.07 -19.08
C PRO A 265 6.04 -13.06 -20.10
N ASP A 266 4.73 -12.88 -20.17
CA ASP A 266 4.06 -11.95 -21.08
C ASP A 266 3.94 -10.52 -20.53
N ARG A 267 4.31 -10.30 -19.26
CA ARG A 267 4.37 -8.96 -18.70
C ARG A 267 5.67 -8.27 -19.06
N PRO A 268 5.62 -7.09 -19.69
CA PRO A 268 6.82 -6.31 -19.92
C PRO A 268 7.45 -5.91 -18.58
N ILE A 269 8.68 -6.34 -18.33
CA ILE A 269 9.49 -6.06 -17.11
C ILE A 269 9.69 -4.55 -16.87
N ARG A 270 9.21 -3.71 -17.76
CA ARG A 270 9.53 -2.27 -17.85
C ARG A 270 8.43 -1.34 -17.35
N GLU A 271 7.32 -1.87 -16.88
CA GLU A 271 6.21 -1.04 -16.45
C GLU A 271 6.04 -1.10 -14.93
N THR A 272 6.16 0.05 -14.32
CA THR A 272 6.06 0.23 -12.88
C THR A 272 4.64 -0.07 -12.37
N GLN A 273 4.53 -0.87 -11.32
CA GLN A 273 3.30 -1.13 -10.58
C GLN A 273 3.38 -0.49 -9.20
N PRO A 274 2.63 0.57 -8.88
CA PRO A 274 2.62 1.14 -7.54
C PRO A 274 2.00 0.12 -6.57
N TRP A 275 2.81 -0.33 -5.60
CA TRP A 275 2.41 -1.42 -4.69
C TRP A 275 2.18 -0.94 -3.27
N ALA A 276 3.18 -0.30 -2.66
CA ALA A 276 3.13 0.26 -1.33
C ALA A 276 3.44 1.76 -1.38
N MET A 277 2.81 2.52 -0.50
CA MET A 277 3.03 3.96 -0.40
C MET A 277 3.16 4.39 1.06
N CYS A 278 3.95 5.42 1.30
CA CYS A 278 3.90 6.24 2.51
C CYS A 278 4.03 7.72 2.15
N ILE A 279 3.54 8.60 3.02
CA ILE A 279 3.68 10.05 2.90
C ILE A 279 4.47 10.61 4.07
N THR A 280 5.40 11.53 3.80
CA THR A 280 6.26 12.10 4.84
C THR A 280 5.51 13.12 5.71
N ASN A 281 6.00 13.28 6.96
CA ASN A 281 5.56 14.33 7.86
C ASN A 281 6.31 15.68 7.67
N THR A 282 7.21 15.77 6.69
CA THR A 282 8.00 16.96 6.37
C THR A 282 7.17 18.07 5.71
N THR A 283 7.73 19.26 5.60
CA THR A 283 7.17 20.37 4.82
C THR A 283 8.23 20.85 3.84
N PRO A 284 8.05 20.66 2.50
CA PRO A 284 6.91 20.00 1.84
C PRO A 284 6.83 18.50 2.14
N GLN A 285 5.63 17.92 1.93
CA GLN A 285 5.42 16.47 2.00
C GLN A 285 5.85 15.81 0.70
N TYR A 286 6.30 14.57 0.83
CA TYR A 286 6.65 13.70 -0.30
C TYR A 286 6.01 12.33 -0.14
N LEU A 287 5.65 11.69 -1.25
CA LEU A 287 5.29 10.29 -1.26
C LEU A 287 6.52 9.44 -1.61
N PHE A 288 6.64 8.31 -0.92
CA PHE A 288 7.48 7.22 -1.37
C PHE A 288 6.58 6.10 -1.88
N VAL A 289 6.85 5.63 -3.08
CA VAL A 289 6.03 4.63 -3.77
C VAL A 289 6.91 3.47 -4.19
N ALA A 290 6.62 2.29 -3.69
CA ALA A 290 7.35 1.09 -4.08
C ALA A 290 6.76 0.49 -5.35
N ASP A 291 7.67 0.07 -6.21
CA ASP A 291 7.42 -0.75 -7.37
C ASP A 291 7.73 -2.22 -7.02
N ASN A 292 6.80 -3.11 -7.26
CA ASN A 292 7.05 -4.52 -7.01
C ASN A 292 8.04 -5.12 -8.01
N GLU A 293 8.01 -4.68 -9.23
CA GLU A 293 8.87 -5.16 -10.31
C GLU A 293 9.43 -3.98 -11.10
N PRO A 294 10.69 -3.79 -11.06
CA PRO A 294 11.79 -4.58 -10.52
C PRO A 294 12.39 -4.09 -9.19
N GLY A 295 11.57 -3.54 -8.30
CA GLY A 295 12.02 -3.33 -6.92
C GLY A 295 12.66 -1.98 -6.65
N ARG A 296 12.17 -0.90 -7.28
CA ARG A 296 12.54 0.48 -6.94
C ARG A 296 11.54 1.10 -5.97
N ILE A 297 12.01 2.09 -5.24
CA ILE A 297 11.17 2.99 -4.46
C ILE A 297 11.37 4.39 -5.01
N TYR A 298 10.28 5.04 -5.41
CA TYR A 298 10.29 6.38 -6.00
C TYR A 298 9.93 7.42 -4.95
N LYS A 299 10.64 8.55 -4.93
CA LYS A 299 10.26 9.76 -4.19
C LYS A 299 9.53 10.70 -5.14
N ILE A 300 8.32 11.11 -4.75
CA ILE A 300 7.43 11.93 -5.58
C ILE A 300 6.96 13.13 -4.77
N SER A 301 6.89 14.31 -5.37
CA SER A 301 6.19 15.44 -4.78
C SER A 301 4.67 15.25 -4.83
N THR A 302 3.95 15.97 -4.00
CA THR A 302 2.48 15.87 -3.94
C THR A 302 1.78 16.33 -5.22
N ASP A 303 2.44 17.06 -6.10
CA ASP A 303 1.93 17.40 -7.44
C ASP A 303 2.13 16.29 -8.48
N GLY A 304 2.88 15.23 -8.15
CA GLY A 304 3.14 14.08 -9.01
C GLY A 304 4.49 14.09 -9.72
N THR A 305 5.35 15.07 -9.46
CA THR A 305 6.70 15.10 -10.04
C THR A 305 7.58 14.04 -9.39
N ILE A 306 8.20 13.17 -10.20
CA ILE A 306 9.15 12.16 -9.71
C ILE A 306 10.49 12.85 -9.46
N LEU A 307 10.92 12.86 -8.20
CA LEU A 307 12.12 13.57 -7.74
C LEU A 307 13.37 12.67 -7.73
N GLY A 308 13.18 11.37 -7.60
CA GLY A 308 14.26 10.41 -7.56
C GLY A 308 13.76 8.99 -7.33
N TRP A 309 14.67 8.04 -7.39
CA TRP A 309 14.40 6.65 -7.07
C TRP A 309 15.57 6.04 -6.29
N LEU A 310 15.32 4.94 -5.57
CA LEU A 310 16.34 4.21 -4.82
C LEU A 310 16.07 2.71 -4.85
N GLY A 311 17.12 1.93 -4.64
CA GLY A 311 17.07 0.48 -4.53
C GLY A 311 16.93 -0.25 -5.87
N GLU A 312 17.03 -1.54 -5.79
CA GLU A 312 16.92 -2.47 -6.94
C GLU A 312 16.40 -3.83 -6.47
N SER A 313 16.03 -4.68 -7.42
CA SER A 313 15.61 -6.04 -7.11
C SER A 313 16.77 -6.90 -6.61
N GLY A 314 16.57 -7.64 -5.52
CA GLY A 314 17.58 -8.55 -4.98
C GLY A 314 17.36 -8.95 -3.53
N ARG A 315 18.41 -9.56 -2.93
CA ARG A 315 18.40 -10.08 -1.55
C ARG A 315 19.43 -9.44 -0.64
N ARG A 316 20.35 -8.64 -1.18
CA ARG A 316 21.36 -7.93 -0.39
C ARG A 316 20.74 -6.75 0.34
N ASP A 317 21.47 -6.16 1.26
CA ASP A 317 21.08 -4.89 1.86
C ASP A 317 20.95 -3.82 0.78
N GLY A 318 19.85 -3.04 0.85
CA GLY A 318 19.49 -2.04 -0.17
C GLY A 318 18.85 -2.62 -1.44
N GLN A 319 18.72 -3.93 -1.54
CA GLN A 319 17.94 -4.62 -2.58
C GLN A 319 16.62 -5.13 -2.00
N PHE A 320 15.60 -5.26 -2.83
CA PHE A 320 14.26 -5.63 -2.41
C PHE A 320 13.71 -6.80 -3.22
N ASN A 321 12.88 -7.61 -2.57
CA ASN A 321 12.11 -8.66 -3.20
C ASN A 321 10.66 -8.58 -2.73
N TRP A 322 9.90 -7.75 -3.43
CA TRP A 322 8.50 -7.45 -3.13
C TRP A 322 8.33 -6.54 -1.90
N VAL A 323 8.54 -5.25 -2.09
CA VAL A 323 8.22 -4.25 -1.07
C VAL A 323 6.70 -4.17 -0.90
N HIS A 324 6.19 -4.60 0.25
CA HIS A 324 4.76 -4.65 0.50
C HIS A 324 4.26 -3.55 1.45
N GLY A 325 5.13 -3.00 2.28
CA GLY A 325 4.82 -1.91 3.18
C GLY A 325 5.97 -0.91 3.30
N LEU A 326 5.63 0.35 3.49
CA LEU A 326 6.55 1.46 3.68
C LEU A 326 6.11 2.32 4.85
N ASP A 327 7.07 2.79 5.65
CA ASP A 327 6.90 3.89 6.59
C ASP A 327 7.99 4.93 6.39
N CYS A 328 7.60 6.19 6.23
CA CYS A 328 8.46 7.35 6.05
C CYS A 328 8.04 8.51 6.98
N SER A 329 7.49 8.17 8.14
CA SER A 329 7.03 9.14 9.13
C SER A 329 8.18 9.93 9.81
N GLN A 330 9.38 9.35 9.82
CA GLN A 330 10.60 10.00 10.32
C GLN A 330 11.37 10.66 9.16
N GLU A 331 11.88 11.87 9.40
CA GLU A 331 12.67 12.61 8.40
C GLU A 331 13.91 11.81 7.99
N ASP A 332 14.16 11.74 6.69
CA ASP A 332 15.30 11.03 6.09
C ASP A 332 15.44 9.54 6.46
N VAL A 333 14.39 8.94 6.98
CA VAL A 333 14.35 7.52 7.32
C VAL A 333 13.23 6.82 6.58
N LEU A 334 13.55 5.69 5.97
CA LEU A 334 12.57 4.83 5.32
C LEU A 334 12.64 3.43 5.92
N TYR A 335 11.52 2.93 6.42
CA TYR A 335 11.35 1.54 6.81
C TYR A 335 10.66 0.78 5.69
N VAL A 336 11.22 -0.35 5.31
CA VAL A 336 10.78 -1.14 4.16
C VAL A 336 10.43 -2.55 4.60
N ALA A 337 9.17 -2.92 4.46
CA ALA A 337 8.70 -4.30 4.62
C ALA A 337 9.03 -5.07 3.33
N ASP A 338 10.12 -5.81 3.37
CA ASP A 338 10.70 -6.58 2.25
C ASP A 338 10.19 -8.02 2.31
N MET A 339 8.96 -8.22 1.81
CA MET A 339 8.09 -9.37 2.06
C MET A 339 8.78 -10.71 1.79
N ASN A 340 9.27 -10.93 0.58
CA ASN A 340 9.86 -12.22 0.18
C ASN A 340 11.32 -12.40 0.65
N ASN A 341 11.93 -11.38 1.20
CA ASN A 341 13.22 -11.48 1.90
C ASN A 341 13.04 -11.66 3.42
N TRP A 342 11.81 -11.69 3.91
CA TRP A 342 11.44 -11.96 5.31
C TRP A 342 12.12 -11.01 6.31
N ARG A 343 12.15 -9.72 5.97
CA ARG A 343 12.84 -8.72 6.78
C ARG A 343 12.21 -7.34 6.69
N VAL A 344 12.52 -6.51 7.65
CA VAL A 344 12.40 -5.07 7.56
C VAL A 344 13.78 -4.48 7.34
N GLN A 345 13.93 -3.60 6.36
CA GLN A 345 15.13 -2.80 6.18
C GLN A 345 14.86 -1.38 6.69
N LYS A 346 15.85 -0.82 7.41
CA LYS A 346 15.89 0.60 7.75
C LYS A 346 16.93 1.28 6.87
N LEU A 347 16.49 2.28 6.10
CA LEU A 347 17.31 3.07 5.19
C LEU A 347 17.44 4.49 5.73
N LEU A 348 18.64 5.05 5.64
CA LEU A 348 18.96 6.43 5.95
C LEU A 348 19.22 7.15 4.64
N LEU A 349 18.32 8.06 4.26
CA LEU A 349 18.42 8.85 3.03
C LEU A 349 19.46 9.97 3.20
N LYS A 350 20.12 10.37 2.09
CA LYS A 350 21.18 11.39 2.08
C LYS A 350 20.85 12.55 1.17
#